data_d00314aef6674165cc7472e53c5693f9
#
_entry.id   d00314aef6674165cc7472e53c5693f9
#
_cell.length_a   1.000
_cell.length_b   1.000
_cell.length_c   1.000
_cell.angle_alpha   90.00
_cell.angle_beta   90.00
_cell.angle_gamma   90.00
#
_symmetry.space_group_name_H-M   'P 1'
#
loop_
_entity.id
_entity.type
_entity.pdbx_description
1 polymer ?
#
loop_
_entity_poly.entity_id
_entity_poly.type
_entity_poly.pdbx_seq_one_letter_code
_entity_poly.pdbx_strand_id
1 'polypeptide(L)'
;MGGFSSHNRHYENLPQNWEECALKDIVEIQNGYAFKSSLYSNDGVRVIRITNVQDGYIMDDSPKYYPLSHMDGLEDYMLKGNDLLMSLTGNVGRVAMMPAGLLPAALNQRVCCIAPKSSEVCKEFLFYLLRTDSFITSCIESGKGVAQLNVSTEWLKSYRIALPPKDEQRRIVKAIQNIMAKIDKILADL
;
A
#
# COMPACT_ATOMS: atom_id res chain seq x y z
N MET A 1 27.81 0.61 17.91
CA MET A 1 27.02 1.84 17.97
C MET A 1 26.83 2.31 16.53
N GLY A 2 25.76 1.88 15.87
CA GLY A 2 25.42 2.26 14.50
C GLY A 2 24.36 3.36 14.55
N GLY A 3 24.76 4.58 14.20
CA GLY A 3 23.86 5.72 14.15
C GLY A 3 22.80 5.51 13.09
N PHE A 4 21.54 5.53 13.47
CA PHE A 4 20.43 5.70 12.56
C PHE A 4 20.57 7.07 11.90
N SER A 5 20.86 7.06 10.60
CA SER A 5 20.99 8.27 9.78
C SER A 5 19.69 9.08 9.86
N SER A 6 19.83 10.34 10.20
CA SER A 6 18.79 11.34 10.44
C SER A 6 18.12 11.83 9.15
N HIS A 7 17.57 10.92 8.32
CA HIS A 7 16.97 11.29 7.03
C HIS A 7 15.46 11.61 7.09
N ASN A 8 14.89 11.79 8.29
CA ASN A 8 13.47 12.05 8.47
C ASN A 8 13.11 13.44 9.01
N ARG A 9 13.89 14.46 8.67
CA ARG A 9 13.50 15.87 8.93
C ARG A 9 12.76 16.45 7.71
N HIS A 10 11.67 15.83 7.28
CA HIS A 10 10.87 16.38 6.18
C HIS A 10 9.89 17.47 6.59
N TYR A 11 9.71 17.69 7.90
CA TYR A 11 8.67 18.57 8.41
C TYR A 11 9.22 19.59 9.41
N GLU A 12 10.14 20.45 8.99
CA GLU A 12 10.67 21.52 9.86
C GLU A 12 9.59 22.56 10.25
N ASN A 13 8.52 22.70 9.46
CA ASN A 13 7.41 23.61 9.71
C ASN A 13 6.08 22.91 9.34
N LEU A 14 5.53 22.12 10.26
CA LEU A 14 4.18 21.58 10.08
C LEU A 14 3.13 22.69 10.20
N PRO A 15 2.08 22.67 9.36
CA PRO A 15 0.92 23.54 9.56
C PRO A 15 0.35 23.37 10.96
N GLN A 16 -0.22 24.45 11.52
CA GLN A 16 -0.92 24.40 12.79
C GLN A 16 -2.02 23.33 12.71
N ASN A 17 -2.11 22.45 13.69
CA ASN A 17 -3.02 21.30 13.78
C ASN A 17 -2.66 20.07 12.95
N TRP A 18 -1.47 20.01 12.33
CA TRP A 18 -0.94 18.76 11.77
C TRP A 18 -0.06 18.08 12.83
N GLU A 19 -0.10 16.75 12.86
CA GLU A 19 0.69 15.96 13.81
C GLU A 19 1.70 15.11 13.09
N GLU A 20 2.93 15.06 13.57
CA GLU A 20 3.91 14.10 13.08
C GLU A 20 3.79 12.80 13.88
N CYS A 21 3.50 11.70 13.19
CA CYS A 21 3.37 10.37 13.80
C CYS A 21 4.05 9.28 12.96
N ALA A 22 4.30 8.11 13.53
CA ALA A 22 4.73 6.96 12.77
C ALA A 22 3.52 6.22 12.19
N LEU A 23 3.69 5.55 11.04
CA LEU A 23 2.59 4.79 10.43
C LEU A 23 1.98 3.76 11.40
N LYS A 24 2.82 3.08 12.21
CA LYS A 24 2.34 2.13 13.23
C LYS A 24 1.33 2.71 14.23
N ASP A 25 1.35 4.01 14.43
CA ASP A 25 0.47 4.67 15.40
C ASP A 25 -0.97 4.78 14.86
N ILE A 26 -1.12 4.81 13.54
CA ILE A 26 -2.40 5.09 12.86
C ILE A 26 -2.90 3.97 11.96
N VAL A 27 -2.06 2.98 11.61
CA VAL A 27 -2.47 1.84 10.76
C VAL A 27 -2.03 0.50 11.34
N GLU A 28 -2.81 -0.55 11.02
CA GLU A 28 -2.37 -1.93 11.08
C GLU A 28 -1.74 -2.31 9.73
N ILE A 29 -0.61 -3.05 9.78
CA ILE A 29 0.07 -3.56 8.60
C ILE A 29 0.11 -5.07 8.69
N GLN A 30 -0.59 -5.72 7.78
CA GLN A 30 -0.68 -7.17 7.69
C GLN A 30 0.18 -7.68 6.54
N ASN A 31 1.08 -8.62 6.82
CA ASN A 31 1.82 -9.36 5.80
C ASN A 31 0.95 -10.46 5.17
N GLY A 32 1.20 -10.77 3.91
CA GLY A 32 0.53 -11.87 3.25
C GLY A 32 1.15 -13.25 3.54
N TYR A 33 0.48 -14.27 3.02
CA TYR A 33 0.86 -15.68 3.18
C TYR A 33 1.81 -16.16 2.08
N ALA A 34 2.69 -17.10 2.43
CA ALA A 34 3.63 -17.74 1.51
C ALA A 34 2.98 -18.87 0.69
N PHE A 35 2.10 -18.51 -0.26
CA PHE A 35 1.44 -19.48 -1.11
C PHE A 35 2.47 -20.30 -1.92
N LYS A 36 2.32 -21.64 -1.88
CA LYS A 36 3.17 -22.55 -2.65
C LYS A 36 2.80 -22.47 -4.14
N SER A 37 3.72 -21.99 -4.96
CA SER A 37 3.49 -21.83 -6.41
C SER A 37 3.19 -23.14 -7.14
N SER A 38 3.65 -24.28 -6.63
CA SER A 38 3.34 -25.61 -7.15
C SER A 38 1.87 -26.01 -7.00
N LEU A 39 1.11 -25.31 -6.14
CA LEU A 39 -0.33 -25.52 -5.92
C LEU A 39 -1.19 -24.51 -6.68
N TYR A 40 -0.61 -23.60 -7.44
CA TYR A 40 -1.42 -22.68 -8.24
C TYR A 40 -2.26 -23.41 -9.26
N SER A 41 -3.51 -22.98 -9.38
CA SER A 41 -4.57 -23.55 -10.25
C SER A 41 -5.12 -22.49 -11.19
N ASN A 42 -6.04 -22.88 -12.05
CA ASN A 42 -6.74 -22.00 -12.98
C ASN A 42 -8.02 -21.39 -12.36
N ASP A 43 -8.42 -21.86 -11.18
CA ASP A 43 -9.62 -21.40 -10.46
C ASP A 43 -9.40 -21.44 -8.94
N GLY A 44 -10.33 -20.84 -8.18
CA GLY A 44 -10.28 -20.77 -6.73
C GLY A 44 -10.16 -19.32 -6.22
N VAL A 45 -9.35 -19.12 -5.16
CA VAL A 45 -9.07 -17.80 -4.58
C VAL A 45 -7.90 -17.15 -5.32
N ARG A 46 -8.11 -15.96 -5.85
CA ARG A 46 -7.06 -15.17 -6.54
C ARG A 46 -5.93 -14.81 -5.59
N VAL A 47 -4.69 -15.01 -5.99
CA VAL A 47 -3.52 -14.64 -5.18
C VAL A 47 -2.97 -13.31 -5.69
N ILE A 48 -3.07 -12.26 -4.87
CA ILE A 48 -2.51 -10.93 -5.20
C ILE A 48 -1.03 -10.91 -4.86
N ARG A 49 -0.22 -10.85 -5.91
CA ARG A 49 1.25 -10.89 -5.87
C ARG A 49 1.85 -9.52 -6.18
N ILE A 50 3.15 -9.35 -5.97
CA ILE A 50 3.86 -8.10 -6.30
C ILE A 50 3.67 -7.67 -7.75
N THR A 51 3.56 -8.61 -8.68
CA THR A 51 3.31 -8.33 -10.10
C THR A 51 1.93 -7.73 -10.37
N ASN A 52 0.97 -7.95 -9.48
CA ASN A 52 -0.37 -7.41 -9.61
C ASN A 52 -0.46 -5.97 -9.08
N VAL A 53 0.33 -5.60 -8.04
CA VAL A 53 0.29 -4.26 -7.45
C VAL A 53 1.10 -3.30 -8.31
N GLN A 54 0.41 -2.41 -8.99
CA GLN A 54 0.99 -1.33 -9.78
C GLN A 54 0.82 0.01 -9.08
N ASP A 55 1.34 1.09 -9.66
CA ASP A 55 1.16 2.42 -9.10
C ASP A 55 -0.28 2.90 -9.33
N GLY A 56 -1.10 2.79 -8.30
CA GLY A 56 -2.48 3.24 -8.26
C GLY A 56 -3.53 2.23 -8.69
N TYR A 57 -3.17 1.05 -9.21
CA TYR A 57 -4.14 0.04 -9.67
C TYR A 57 -3.63 -1.39 -9.51
N ILE A 58 -4.56 -2.35 -9.58
CA ILE A 58 -4.25 -3.78 -9.62
C ILE A 58 -4.30 -4.26 -11.08
N MET A 59 -3.16 -4.77 -11.56
CA MET A 59 -3.06 -5.42 -12.87
C MET A 59 -3.35 -6.92 -12.72
N ASP A 60 -4.21 -7.46 -13.58
CA ASP A 60 -4.67 -8.86 -13.50
C ASP A 60 -4.53 -9.62 -14.83
N ASP A 61 -3.51 -9.29 -15.62
CA ASP A 61 -3.29 -9.89 -16.95
C ASP A 61 -2.92 -11.38 -16.92
N SER A 62 -2.38 -11.85 -15.79
CA SER A 62 -1.96 -13.25 -15.60
C SER A 62 -2.34 -13.72 -14.20
N PRO A 63 -3.64 -13.89 -13.93
CA PRO A 63 -4.10 -14.27 -12.61
C PRO A 63 -3.55 -15.61 -12.17
N LYS A 64 -3.29 -15.77 -10.87
CA LYS A 64 -2.99 -17.04 -10.23
C LYS A 64 -4.00 -17.27 -9.12
N TYR A 65 -4.46 -18.48 -9.04
CA TYR A 65 -5.45 -18.88 -8.06
C TYR A 65 -4.88 -19.93 -7.11
N TYR A 66 -5.47 -20.05 -5.96
CA TYR A 66 -5.17 -21.09 -4.98
C TYR A 66 -6.44 -21.90 -4.73
N PRO A 67 -6.35 -23.25 -4.75
CA PRO A 67 -7.54 -24.07 -4.64
C PRO A 67 -8.28 -23.83 -3.32
N LEU A 68 -9.59 -23.78 -3.34
CA LEU A 68 -10.43 -23.63 -2.15
C LEU A 68 -10.15 -24.70 -1.09
N SER A 69 -9.84 -25.93 -1.52
CA SER A 69 -9.49 -27.03 -0.61
C SER A 69 -8.22 -26.83 0.20
N HIS A 70 -7.43 -25.81 -0.10
CA HIS A 70 -6.19 -25.48 0.61
C HIS A 70 -6.28 -24.12 1.34
N MET A 71 -7.47 -23.56 1.48
CA MET A 71 -7.68 -22.26 2.12
C MET A 71 -8.01 -22.33 3.61
N ASP A 72 -8.23 -23.53 4.15
CA ASP A 72 -8.50 -23.72 5.58
C ASP A 72 -7.36 -23.16 6.44
N GLY A 73 -7.72 -22.29 7.40
CA GLY A 73 -6.74 -21.56 8.25
C GLY A 73 -6.03 -20.40 7.57
N LEU A 74 -6.48 -19.97 6.39
CA LEU A 74 -5.94 -18.82 5.66
C LEU A 74 -6.93 -17.65 5.56
N GLU A 75 -8.01 -17.69 6.36
CA GLU A 75 -9.09 -16.68 6.36
C GLU A 75 -8.57 -15.27 6.64
N ASP A 76 -7.57 -15.15 7.51
CA ASP A 76 -6.95 -13.85 7.84
C ASP A 76 -6.27 -13.19 6.64
N TYR A 77 -5.87 -13.97 5.63
CA TYR A 77 -5.21 -13.45 4.43
C TYR A 77 -6.19 -13.07 3.31
N MET A 78 -7.49 -13.29 3.53
CA MET A 78 -8.51 -12.91 2.56
C MET A 78 -8.67 -11.41 2.48
N LEU A 79 -8.63 -10.90 1.25
CA LEU A 79 -8.77 -9.48 0.96
C LEU A 79 -10.24 -9.07 0.83
N LYS A 80 -10.49 -7.80 1.09
CA LYS A 80 -11.79 -7.15 0.91
C LYS A 80 -11.68 -6.07 -0.18
N GLY A 81 -12.80 -5.72 -0.77
CA GLY A 81 -12.86 -4.56 -1.66
C GLY A 81 -12.37 -3.29 -0.95
N ASN A 82 -11.63 -2.48 -1.65
CA ASN A 82 -10.98 -1.27 -1.10
C ASN A 82 -9.87 -1.51 -0.07
N ASP A 83 -9.32 -2.71 0.09
CA ASP A 83 -8.11 -2.87 0.87
C ASP A 83 -6.94 -2.13 0.21
N LEU A 84 -6.17 -1.37 1.01
CA LEU A 84 -4.99 -0.67 0.54
C LEU A 84 -3.79 -1.62 0.59
N LEU A 85 -3.27 -1.96 -0.57
CA LEU A 85 -2.18 -2.91 -0.75
C LEU A 85 -0.89 -2.20 -1.12
N MET A 86 0.26 -2.73 -0.65
CA MET A 86 1.58 -2.20 -0.98
C MET A 86 2.55 -3.33 -1.31
N SER A 87 3.32 -3.16 -2.39
CA SER A 87 4.40 -4.07 -2.77
C SER A 87 5.63 -3.87 -1.87
N LEU A 88 6.16 -4.98 -1.32
CA LEU A 88 7.31 -4.98 -0.40
C LEU A 88 8.64 -5.34 -1.07
N THR A 89 8.61 -5.94 -2.27
CA THR A 89 9.79 -6.48 -2.94
C THR A 89 9.80 -6.11 -4.42
N GLY A 90 10.98 -5.96 -5.00
CA GLY A 90 11.14 -5.62 -6.43
C GLY A 90 10.81 -4.15 -6.68
N ASN A 91 9.65 -3.86 -7.28
CA ASN A 91 9.13 -2.50 -7.41
C ASN A 91 8.49 -2.08 -6.08
N VAL A 92 9.32 -1.81 -5.10
CA VAL A 92 8.88 -1.48 -3.73
C VAL A 92 8.08 -0.18 -3.66
N GLY A 93 7.15 -0.11 -2.71
CA GLY A 93 6.39 1.10 -2.43
C GLY A 93 5.22 1.37 -3.37
N ARG A 94 4.98 0.54 -4.40
CA ARG A 94 3.75 0.68 -5.20
C ARG A 94 2.54 0.35 -4.37
N VAL A 95 1.54 1.21 -4.42
CA VAL A 95 0.28 1.01 -3.70
C VAL A 95 -0.91 1.02 -4.63
N ALA A 96 -1.91 0.20 -4.30
CA ALA A 96 -3.17 0.12 -5.04
C ALA A 96 -4.33 -0.22 -4.10
N MET A 97 -5.53 0.21 -4.46
CA MET A 97 -6.77 -0.24 -3.82
C MET A 97 -7.24 -1.55 -4.46
N MET A 98 -7.66 -2.50 -3.65
CA MET A 98 -8.19 -3.78 -4.12
C MET A 98 -9.55 -3.59 -4.80
N PRO A 99 -9.71 -3.89 -6.11
CA PRO A 99 -10.99 -3.82 -6.78
C PRO A 99 -11.94 -4.93 -6.28
N ALA A 100 -13.18 -4.59 -5.97
CA ALA A 100 -14.18 -5.57 -5.53
C ALA A 100 -14.46 -6.66 -6.60
N GLY A 101 -14.32 -6.32 -7.88
CA GLY A 101 -14.52 -7.26 -9.00
C GLY A 101 -13.47 -8.37 -9.13
N LEU A 102 -12.37 -8.30 -8.37
CA LEU A 102 -11.32 -9.32 -8.35
C LEU A 102 -11.42 -10.29 -7.16
N LEU A 103 -12.47 -10.18 -6.34
CA LEU A 103 -12.72 -11.07 -5.22
C LEU A 103 -13.37 -12.38 -5.68
N PRO A 104 -13.18 -13.51 -4.98
CA PRO A 104 -12.37 -13.69 -3.77
C PRO A 104 -10.86 -13.65 -4.07
N ALA A 105 -10.11 -12.98 -3.21
CA ALA A 105 -8.67 -12.84 -3.36
C ALA A 105 -7.94 -12.93 -2.02
N ALA A 106 -6.68 -13.36 -2.04
CA ALA A 106 -5.83 -13.49 -0.87
C ALA A 106 -4.47 -12.81 -1.06
N LEU A 107 -3.90 -12.36 0.03
CA LEU A 107 -2.69 -11.55 0.11
C LEU A 107 -1.43 -12.42 0.12
N ASN A 108 -0.55 -12.25 -0.89
CA ASN A 108 0.75 -12.95 -0.95
C ASN A 108 1.81 -12.28 -0.07
N GLN A 109 2.75 -13.05 0.48
CA GLN A 109 3.82 -12.64 1.43
C GLN A 109 4.69 -11.46 1.00
N ARG A 110 4.74 -11.11 -0.30
CA ARG A 110 5.51 -9.97 -0.82
C ARG A 110 4.68 -8.70 -1.01
N VAL A 111 3.46 -8.75 -0.54
CA VAL A 111 2.53 -7.63 -0.50
C VAL A 111 2.03 -7.49 0.92
N CYS A 112 1.83 -6.28 1.42
CA CYS A 112 1.14 -6.05 2.67
C CYS A 112 -0.19 -5.33 2.45
N CYS A 113 -1.11 -5.52 3.38
CA CYS A 113 -2.35 -4.75 3.50
C CYS A 113 -2.18 -3.70 4.59
N ILE A 114 -2.59 -2.46 4.32
CA ILE A 114 -2.49 -1.31 5.22
C ILE A 114 -3.91 -0.87 5.58
N ALA A 115 -4.30 -1.04 6.84
CA ALA A 115 -5.63 -0.72 7.31
C ALA A 115 -5.59 0.40 8.36
N PRO A 116 -6.37 1.50 8.23
CA PRO A 116 -6.51 2.48 9.29
C PRO A 116 -7.00 1.86 10.61
N LYS A 117 -6.39 2.22 11.73
CA LYS A 117 -6.78 1.77 13.09
C LYS A 117 -8.07 2.42 13.57
N SER A 118 -8.40 3.58 13.02
CA SER A 118 -9.58 4.34 13.43
C SER A 118 -10.18 5.09 12.25
N SER A 119 -11.41 5.57 12.43
CA SER A 119 -12.11 6.40 11.45
C SER A 119 -11.50 7.80 11.30
N GLU A 120 -10.54 8.19 12.14
CA GLU A 120 -9.84 9.48 12.05
C GLU A 120 -8.79 9.51 10.94
N VAL A 121 -8.44 8.35 10.40
CA VAL A 121 -7.49 8.20 9.30
C VAL A 121 -8.24 7.82 8.02
N CYS A 122 -8.18 8.69 7.02
CA CYS A 122 -8.80 8.46 5.72
C CYS A 122 -7.90 7.52 4.88
N LYS A 123 -8.44 6.39 4.45
CA LYS A 123 -7.69 5.40 3.65
C LYS A 123 -7.25 5.99 2.30
N GLU A 124 -8.09 6.79 1.67
CA GLU A 124 -7.78 7.47 0.41
C GLU A 124 -6.67 8.52 0.58
N PHE A 125 -6.60 9.17 1.75
CA PHE A 125 -5.48 10.05 2.07
C PHE A 125 -4.17 9.27 2.15
N LEU A 126 -4.16 8.12 2.85
CA LEU A 126 -3.00 7.21 2.89
C LEU A 126 -2.61 6.73 1.49
N PHE A 127 -3.58 6.39 0.65
CA PHE A 127 -3.32 5.98 -0.73
C PHE A 127 -2.55 7.04 -1.51
N TYR A 128 -2.92 8.31 -1.42
CA TYR A 128 -2.20 9.40 -2.10
C TYR A 128 -0.87 9.71 -1.41
N LEU A 129 -0.82 9.72 -0.08
CA LEU A 129 0.40 9.96 0.68
C LEU A 129 1.51 8.95 0.34
N LEU A 130 1.17 7.66 0.30
CA LEU A 130 2.11 6.58 0.01
C LEU A 130 2.49 6.48 -1.48
N ARG A 131 1.94 7.33 -2.34
CA ARG A 131 2.30 7.47 -3.76
C ARG A 131 3.15 8.71 -4.04
N THR A 132 3.53 9.47 -3.01
CA THR A 132 4.42 10.62 -3.20
C THR A 132 5.85 10.17 -3.53
N ASP A 133 6.54 10.95 -4.35
CA ASP A 133 7.96 10.70 -4.70
C ASP A 133 8.84 10.59 -3.44
N SER A 134 8.55 11.36 -2.42
CA SER A 134 9.23 11.33 -1.13
C SER A 134 9.13 9.95 -0.47
N PHE A 135 7.92 9.38 -0.39
CA PHE A 135 7.72 8.05 0.17
C PHE A 135 8.40 6.96 -0.66
N ILE A 136 8.22 6.99 -1.99
CA ILE A 136 8.83 6.01 -2.90
C ILE A 136 10.36 6.05 -2.81
N THR A 137 10.95 7.24 -2.80
CA THR A 137 12.40 7.42 -2.62
C THR A 137 12.86 6.83 -1.28
N SER A 138 12.14 7.09 -0.19
CA SER A 138 12.44 6.52 1.12
C SER A 138 12.35 4.99 1.13
N CYS A 139 11.37 4.40 0.43
CA CYS A 139 11.28 2.94 0.26
C CYS A 139 12.51 2.37 -0.45
N ILE A 140 12.93 2.99 -1.56
CA ILE A 140 14.10 2.57 -2.33
C ILE A 140 15.36 2.70 -1.47
N GLU A 141 15.51 3.76 -0.73
CA GLU A 141 16.66 3.99 0.15
C GLU A 141 16.75 2.98 1.29
N SER A 142 15.60 2.62 1.87
CA SER A 142 15.54 1.62 2.95
C SER A 142 15.99 0.22 2.50
N GLY A 143 15.83 -0.09 1.21
CA GLY A 143 16.22 -1.38 0.62
C GLY A 143 17.62 -1.41 -0.01
N LYS A 144 18.40 -0.32 0.06
CA LYS A 144 19.76 -0.27 -0.51
C LYS A 144 20.71 -1.24 0.21
N GLY A 145 21.58 -1.88 -0.55
CA GLY A 145 22.61 -2.78 -0.01
C GLY A 145 22.26 -4.28 -0.01
N VAL A 146 21.08 -4.65 -0.53
CA VAL A 146 20.67 -6.05 -0.74
C VAL A 146 20.53 -6.36 -2.23
N ALA A 147 20.70 -7.63 -2.60
CA ALA A 147 20.64 -8.08 -4.00
C ALA A 147 19.29 -7.80 -4.68
N GLN A 148 18.22 -7.76 -3.92
CA GLN A 148 16.87 -7.40 -4.37
C GLN A 148 16.28 -6.39 -3.41
N LEU A 149 15.76 -5.28 -3.93
CA LEU A 149 15.06 -4.27 -3.13
C LEU A 149 13.92 -4.91 -2.33
N ASN A 150 13.93 -4.70 -1.02
CA ASN A 150 12.92 -5.21 -0.11
C ASN A 150 12.69 -4.21 1.02
N VAL A 151 11.45 -3.78 1.19
CA VAL A 151 11.02 -2.94 2.30
C VAL A 151 10.48 -3.84 3.40
N SER A 152 11.09 -3.77 4.59
CA SER A 152 10.54 -4.49 5.74
C SER A 152 9.30 -3.80 6.31
N THR A 153 8.37 -4.59 6.82
CA THR A 153 7.18 -4.02 7.49
C THR A 153 7.55 -3.26 8.77
N GLU A 154 8.67 -3.62 9.41
CA GLU A 154 9.15 -2.87 10.58
C GLU A 154 9.65 -1.48 10.21
N TRP A 155 10.36 -1.34 9.07
CA TRP A 155 10.70 -0.03 8.54
C TRP A 155 9.43 0.75 8.18
N LEU A 156 8.48 0.13 7.48
CA LEU A 156 7.23 0.77 7.09
C LEU A 156 6.44 1.26 8.32
N LYS A 157 6.37 0.44 9.36
CA LYS A 157 5.75 0.82 10.65
C LYS A 157 6.42 2.04 11.29
N SER A 158 7.74 2.17 11.16
CA SER A 158 8.52 3.27 11.75
C SER A 158 8.51 4.55 10.89
N TYR A 159 8.03 4.46 9.63
CA TYR A 159 8.01 5.61 8.73
C TYR A 159 7.15 6.74 9.28
N ARG A 160 7.73 7.94 9.35
CA ARG A 160 7.04 9.11 9.91
C ARG A 160 6.33 9.89 8.83
N ILE A 161 5.14 10.35 9.16
CA ILE A 161 4.29 11.16 8.29
C ILE A 161 3.77 12.39 9.01
N ALA A 162 3.39 13.39 8.24
CA ALA A 162 2.59 14.51 8.71
C ALA A 162 1.11 14.19 8.48
N LEU A 163 0.35 14.05 9.56
CA LEU A 163 -1.06 13.71 9.53
C LEU A 163 -1.92 14.95 9.77
N PRO A 164 -2.71 15.39 8.77
CA PRO A 164 -3.70 16.45 8.94
C PRO A 164 -4.89 15.99 9.78
N PRO A 165 -5.67 16.91 10.37
CA PRO A 165 -7.00 16.59 10.88
C PRO A 165 -7.88 15.94 9.80
N LYS A 166 -8.81 15.05 10.19
CA LYS A 166 -9.63 14.23 9.31
C LYS A 166 -10.33 15.02 8.20
N ASP A 167 -10.91 16.16 8.52
CA ASP A 167 -11.61 16.97 7.53
C ASP A 167 -10.65 17.58 6.49
N GLU A 168 -9.43 17.87 6.91
CA GLU A 168 -8.38 18.30 5.99
C GLU A 168 -7.90 17.16 5.10
N GLN A 169 -7.72 15.94 5.62
CA GLN A 169 -7.44 14.75 4.81
C GLN A 169 -8.47 14.60 3.69
N ARG A 170 -9.76 14.69 4.02
CA ARG A 170 -10.86 14.61 3.04
C ARG A 170 -10.82 15.73 2.01
N ARG A 171 -10.51 16.96 2.45
CA ARG A 171 -10.37 18.11 1.56
C ARG A 171 -9.22 17.92 0.57
N ILE A 172 -8.08 17.42 1.05
CA ILE A 172 -6.91 17.11 0.20
C ILE A 172 -7.27 16.02 -0.82
N VAL A 173 -7.88 14.93 -0.39
CA VAL A 173 -8.33 13.83 -1.27
C VAL A 173 -9.25 14.37 -2.37
N LYS A 174 -10.26 15.15 -2.00
CA LYS A 174 -11.21 15.73 -2.96
C LYS A 174 -10.52 16.68 -3.96
N ALA A 175 -9.56 17.47 -3.50
CA ALA A 175 -8.80 18.37 -4.38
C ALA A 175 -7.98 17.58 -5.40
N ILE A 176 -7.27 16.51 -4.97
CA ILE A 176 -6.51 15.65 -5.86
C ILE A 176 -7.43 14.97 -6.89
N GLN A 177 -8.54 14.39 -6.46
CA GLN A 177 -9.50 13.73 -7.35
C GLN A 177 -10.07 14.70 -8.40
N ASN A 178 -10.39 15.94 -8.00
CA ASN A 178 -10.88 16.96 -8.93
C ASN A 178 -9.81 17.36 -9.96
N ILE A 179 -8.55 17.44 -9.58
CA ILE A 179 -7.45 17.73 -10.51
C ILE A 179 -7.28 16.56 -11.49
N MET A 180 -7.25 15.32 -11.00
CA MET A 180 -7.11 14.13 -11.83
C MET A 180 -8.26 14.02 -12.85
N ALA A 181 -9.50 14.22 -12.41
CA ALA A 181 -10.66 14.20 -13.32
C ALA A 181 -10.59 15.27 -14.42
N LYS A 182 -10.00 16.45 -14.13
CA LYS A 182 -9.78 17.48 -15.16
C LYS A 182 -8.70 17.07 -16.16
N ILE A 183 -7.61 16.45 -15.67
CA ILE A 183 -6.53 15.93 -16.51
C ILE A 183 -7.09 14.84 -17.42
N ASP A 184 -7.83 13.87 -16.89
CA ASP A 184 -8.43 12.79 -17.67
C ASP A 184 -9.35 13.32 -18.77
N LYS A 185 -10.14 14.36 -18.46
CA LYS A 185 -10.98 15.02 -19.46
C LYS A 185 -10.16 15.66 -20.59
N ILE A 186 -9.09 16.38 -20.24
CA ILE A 186 -8.21 17.01 -21.25
C ILE A 186 -7.57 15.93 -22.14
N LEU A 187 -7.12 14.82 -21.55
CA LEU A 187 -6.52 13.72 -22.30
C LEU A 187 -7.52 12.98 -23.22
N ALA A 188 -8.78 12.93 -22.83
CA ALA A 188 -9.84 12.34 -23.66
C ALA A 188 -10.26 13.22 -24.83
N ASP A 189 -9.98 14.53 -24.74
CA ASP A 189 -10.30 15.53 -25.79
C ASP A 189 -9.13 15.72 -26.79
N LEU A 190 -7.98 15.04 -26.60
CA LEU A 190 -6.80 15.01 -27.48
C LEU A 190 -6.80 13.83 -28.47
#